data_a6d039f3adcf02f6f2cf00bad1650cc7
#
_entry.id   a6d039f3adcf02f6f2cf00bad1650cc7
#
_cell.length_a   1.000
_cell.length_b   1.000
_cell.length_c   1.000
_cell.angle_alpha   90.00
_cell.angle_beta   90.00
_cell.angle_gamma   90.00
#
_symmetry.space_group_name_H-M   'P 1'
#
loop_
_entity.id
_entity.type
_entity.pdbx_description
1 polymer ?
#
loop_
_entity_poly.entity_id
_entity_poly.type
_entity_poly.pdbx_seq_one_letter_code
_entity_poly.pdbx_strand_id
1 'polypeptide(L)'
;MRYKALLLASALLASGCGGNPQPDTRAQVETAPAASNDTASAPAPPPAQTSVLFKNVRVFNGVDPVLQSATNVLVRGNRIVSIGTGDVPTEAGMTVIDGGGRTLMPGLIDMHWHSMAVRPTIAVAMTATAGYLNLMAGAEASDTLQRGFTTIRDVGGNSFGLKRAIDEGWQAGPRIYPSGAIISVTGGHGDFRSPIELPRTLGVSESRTEVLGDTAIADTPDEVRIRVREQLMHGASQIKLTAGGGVSSPHSPLDVVTFSPEELRAAVVAAGNWGTYVTAHAYTPDAMRQAVNAGVLCIEHGNLMDDATAQLLATKGTWLSIQPLPEELLRAFPPDSEEYAKGREVLTGTDHAYQLAKKYKLKTAFGTDVLFSAALARRQGQLLASLTKWYTPAEALIMATSTNAQLLALSGKRNPYPGKLGVVEEGAMADLLLVDGDPLSDIQLITDPAKNFVVIVKNGRIFKNTTR
;
A
#
# COMPACT_ATOMS: atom_id res chain seq x y z
N MET A 1 32.53 -23.27 -53.50
CA MET A 1 32.97 -24.72 -53.46
C MET A 1 32.02 -25.49 -52.54
N ARG A 2 31.26 -26.38 -53.19
CA ARG A 2 30.72 -27.74 -52.85
C ARG A 2 30.15 -27.90 -51.44
N TYR A 3 28.84 -27.88 -51.30
CA TYR A 3 27.83 -28.96 -51.12
C TYR A 3 28.29 -30.18 -50.31
N LYS A 4 27.55 -30.57 -49.27
CA LYS A 4 26.94 -31.93 -49.14
C LYS A 4 25.74 -31.88 -48.19
N ALA A 5 24.57 -32.12 -48.78
CA ALA A 5 23.35 -32.56 -48.13
C ALA A 5 23.44 -34.05 -47.76
N LEU A 6 22.80 -34.48 -46.70
CA LEU A 6 22.48 -35.88 -46.49
C LEU A 6 21.03 -36.06 -46.05
N LEU A 7 20.22 -36.59 -46.96
CA LEU A 7 18.90 -37.17 -46.77
C LEU A 7 19.05 -38.63 -46.36
N LEU A 8 18.24 -39.13 -45.40
CA LEU A 8 17.87 -40.55 -45.28
C LEU A 8 16.48 -40.61 -44.66
N ALA A 9 15.58 -40.95 -45.30
CA ALA A 9 14.72 -41.97 -45.88
C ALA A 9 14.01 -42.84 -44.83
N SER A 10 12.68 -42.78 -44.98
CA SER A 10 11.63 -43.54 -44.31
C SER A 10 11.76 -45.10 -44.56
N ALA A 11 11.30 -45.87 -43.59
CA ALA A 11 10.83 -47.23 -43.86
C ALA A 11 9.61 -47.55 -42.98
N LEU A 12 8.45 -47.65 -43.62
CA LEU A 12 7.28 -48.39 -43.15
C LEU A 12 7.53 -49.87 -43.22
N LEU A 13 7.13 -50.61 -42.18
CA LEU A 13 6.78 -52.02 -42.31
C LEU A 13 5.53 -52.34 -41.48
N ALA A 14 4.47 -52.67 -42.17
CA ALA A 14 3.25 -53.26 -41.66
C ALA A 14 3.33 -54.79 -41.78
N SER A 15 2.84 -55.47 -40.78
CA SER A 15 2.23 -56.84 -40.77
C SER A 15 2.32 -57.41 -39.35
N GLY A 16 1.38 -58.07 -38.73
CA GLY A 16 0.25 -58.82 -39.15
C GLY A 16 -0.40 -59.40 -37.91
N CYS A 17 -1.66 -59.73 -37.99
CA CYS A 17 -2.54 -60.30 -36.99
C CYS A 17 -2.03 -61.62 -36.39
N GLY A 18 -2.17 -61.81 -35.06
CA GLY A 18 -2.06 -63.08 -34.40
C GLY A 18 -2.64 -62.97 -33.00
N GLY A 19 -3.84 -63.44 -32.82
CA GLY A 19 -4.49 -63.51 -31.51
C GLY A 19 -3.98 -64.75 -30.73
N ASN A 20 -3.86 -64.55 -29.42
CA ASN A 20 -4.07 -65.65 -28.47
C ASN A 20 -4.28 -65.15 -27.04
N PRO A 21 -4.86 -65.90 -26.12
CA PRO A 21 -5.83 -65.42 -25.14
C PRO A 21 -5.17 -65.01 -23.81
N GLN A 22 -5.89 -64.13 -23.14
CA GLN A 22 -5.60 -63.66 -21.77
C GLN A 22 -5.64 -64.80 -20.73
N PRO A 23 -4.80 -64.73 -19.71
CA PRO A 23 -5.17 -65.23 -18.40
C PRO A 23 -5.68 -64.10 -17.53
N ASP A 24 -6.87 -64.32 -17.04
CA ASP A 24 -7.60 -63.54 -16.04
C ASP A 24 -6.78 -63.56 -14.72
N THR A 25 -6.13 -62.44 -14.38
CA THR A 25 -5.60 -62.23 -13.04
C THR A 25 -6.34 -61.01 -12.43
N ARG A 26 -7.47 -61.32 -11.79
CA ARG A 26 -8.06 -60.42 -10.79
C ARG A 26 -7.05 -60.25 -9.65
N ALA A 27 -6.28 -59.18 -9.69
CA ALA A 27 -5.59 -58.72 -8.51
C ALA A 27 -6.66 -58.27 -7.48
N GLN A 28 -6.69 -58.97 -6.38
CA GLN A 28 -7.46 -58.54 -5.21
C GLN A 28 -6.87 -57.21 -4.74
N VAL A 29 -7.68 -56.15 -4.82
CA VAL A 29 -7.38 -54.86 -4.16
C VAL A 29 -7.54 -55.13 -2.66
N GLU A 30 -6.41 -55.28 -1.99
CA GLU A 30 -6.34 -55.27 -0.53
C GLU A 30 -6.83 -53.91 -0.08
N THR A 31 -8.00 -53.85 0.53
CA THR A 31 -8.52 -52.63 1.15
C THR A 31 -7.62 -52.26 2.32
N ALA A 32 -6.87 -51.17 2.17
CA ALA A 32 -6.15 -50.58 3.28
C ALA A 32 -7.14 -50.29 4.44
N PRO A 33 -6.71 -50.52 5.70
CA PRO A 33 -7.57 -50.26 6.84
C PRO A 33 -7.98 -48.77 6.88
N ALA A 34 -9.26 -48.54 7.13
CA ALA A 34 -9.84 -47.20 7.27
C ALA A 34 -8.98 -46.35 8.22
N ALA A 35 -8.52 -45.21 7.72
CA ALA A 35 -7.82 -44.26 8.55
C ALA A 35 -8.70 -43.90 9.77
N SER A 36 -8.14 -44.08 10.93
CA SER A 36 -8.74 -43.68 12.20
C SER A 36 -9.21 -42.22 12.11
N ASN A 37 -10.43 -41.97 12.54
CA ASN A 37 -10.97 -40.64 12.72
C ASN A 37 -9.96 -39.80 13.56
N ASP A 38 -9.18 -38.98 12.89
CA ASP A 38 -8.53 -37.85 13.53
C ASP A 38 -9.68 -36.97 14.06
N THR A 39 -9.89 -37.05 15.34
CA THR A 39 -10.70 -36.06 16.05
C THR A 39 -10.06 -34.72 15.77
N ALA A 40 -10.67 -33.94 14.86
CA ALA A 40 -10.30 -32.54 14.66
C ALA A 40 -10.21 -31.90 16.04
N SER A 41 -9.00 -31.53 16.44
CA SER A 41 -8.78 -30.85 17.70
C SER A 41 -9.69 -29.62 17.73
N ALA A 42 -10.45 -29.46 18.81
CA ALA A 42 -11.31 -28.30 18.97
C ALA A 42 -10.49 -27.03 18.67
N PRO A 43 -11.06 -26.04 17.97
CA PRO A 43 -10.35 -24.80 17.68
C PRO A 43 -9.82 -24.25 19.00
N ALA A 44 -8.54 -23.86 19.00
CA ALA A 44 -7.91 -23.26 20.16
C ALA A 44 -8.80 -22.13 20.69
N PRO A 45 -8.99 -21.99 22.00
CA PRO A 45 -9.79 -20.92 22.55
C PRO A 45 -9.23 -19.58 22.02
N PRO A 46 -10.11 -18.61 21.70
CA PRO A 46 -9.66 -17.31 21.22
C PRO A 46 -8.64 -16.76 22.22
N PRO A 47 -7.53 -16.16 21.75
CA PRO A 47 -6.52 -15.62 22.64
C PRO A 47 -7.18 -14.66 23.64
N ALA A 48 -6.81 -14.77 24.90
CA ALA A 48 -7.35 -13.92 25.96
C ALA A 48 -7.32 -12.47 25.49
N GLN A 49 -8.46 -11.76 25.61
CA GLN A 49 -8.55 -10.38 25.18
C GLN A 49 -7.50 -9.56 25.94
N THR A 50 -6.53 -9.03 25.23
CA THR A 50 -5.52 -8.16 25.83
C THR A 50 -6.20 -6.89 26.32
N SER A 51 -6.00 -6.54 27.59
CA SER A 51 -6.43 -5.25 28.16
C SER A 51 -5.19 -4.39 28.40
N VAL A 52 -5.20 -3.16 27.91
CA VAL A 52 -4.14 -2.17 28.12
C VAL A 52 -4.76 -0.89 28.64
N LEU A 53 -4.28 -0.43 29.79
CA LEU A 53 -4.69 0.83 30.39
C LEU A 53 -3.51 1.82 30.34
N PHE A 54 -3.68 2.89 29.59
CA PHE A 54 -2.80 4.05 29.64
C PHE A 54 -3.32 4.99 30.71
N LYS A 55 -2.48 5.30 31.70
CA LYS A 55 -2.76 6.29 32.76
C LYS A 55 -1.91 7.54 32.56
N ASN A 56 -2.43 8.66 33.04
CA ASN A 56 -1.67 9.92 33.09
C ASN A 56 -1.05 10.30 31.74
N VAL A 57 -1.86 10.28 30.66
CA VAL A 57 -1.45 10.69 29.31
C VAL A 57 -2.13 11.99 28.91
N ARG A 58 -1.47 12.80 28.09
CA ARG A 58 -2.13 13.82 27.26
C ARG A 58 -2.60 13.14 25.99
N VAL A 59 -3.78 13.45 25.50
CA VAL A 59 -4.34 12.81 24.31
C VAL A 59 -4.41 13.79 23.15
N PHE A 60 -3.74 13.46 22.05
CA PHE A 60 -4.03 14.00 20.73
C PHE A 60 -5.04 13.09 20.05
N ASN A 61 -6.26 13.55 19.83
CA ASN A 61 -7.33 12.70 19.30
C ASN A 61 -7.25 12.43 17.79
N GLY A 62 -6.30 13.07 17.07
CA GLY A 62 -6.13 12.96 15.62
C GLY A 62 -7.03 13.88 14.79
N VAL A 63 -7.91 14.66 15.41
CA VAL A 63 -8.87 15.57 14.75
C VAL A 63 -8.66 17.02 15.13
N ASP A 64 -8.58 17.27 16.43
CA ASP A 64 -8.43 18.62 16.96
C ASP A 64 -6.95 18.99 17.15
N PRO A 65 -6.53 20.22 16.83
CA PRO A 65 -5.13 20.62 16.92
C PRO A 65 -4.69 20.97 18.36
N VAL A 66 -5.19 20.21 19.34
CA VAL A 66 -4.94 20.43 20.76
C VAL A 66 -4.73 19.12 21.51
N LEU A 67 -4.00 19.18 22.63
CA LEU A 67 -3.87 18.06 23.56
C LEU A 67 -4.95 18.16 24.66
N GLN A 68 -5.66 17.05 24.87
CA GLN A 68 -6.52 16.89 26.06
C GLN A 68 -5.65 16.50 27.24
N SER A 69 -5.87 17.13 28.41
CA SER A 69 -5.03 16.96 29.59
C SER A 69 -5.37 15.68 30.39
N ALA A 70 -4.36 15.15 31.08
CA ALA A 70 -4.45 14.19 32.19
C ALA A 70 -5.56 13.13 32.06
N THR A 71 -5.45 12.25 31.07
CA THR A 71 -6.51 11.33 30.68
C THR A 71 -6.05 9.88 30.89
N ASN A 72 -6.99 8.98 31.20
CA ASN A 72 -6.80 7.54 31.16
C ASN A 72 -7.48 7.00 29.89
N VAL A 73 -6.83 6.07 29.19
CA VAL A 73 -7.36 5.42 28.00
C VAL A 73 -7.31 3.92 28.17
N LEU A 74 -8.48 3.26 28.14
CA LEU A 74 -8.61 1.83 28.26
C LEU A 74 -8.83 1.19 26.89
N VAL A 75 -8.00 0.21 26.58
CA VAL A 75 -8.11 -0.66 25.40
C VAL A 75 -8.52 -2.06 25.85
N ARG A 76 -9.50 -2.66 25.18
CA ARG A 76 -9.86 -4.08 25.33
C ARG A 76 -9.93 -4.75 23.95
N GLY A 77 -9.21 -5.86 23.79
CA GLY A 77 -9.04 -6.47 22.50
C GLY A 77 -8.41 -5.45 21.53
N ASN A 78 -9.08 -5.17 20.42
CA ASN A 78 -8.58 -4.23 19.41
C ASN A 78 -9.30 -2.86 19.41
N ARG A 79 -10.02 -2.51 20.50
CA ARG A 79 -10.82 -1.29 20.59
C ARG A 79 -10.45 -0.42 21.78
N ILE A 80 -10.55 0.87 21.60
CA ILE A 80 -10.59 1.84 22.68
C ILE A 80 -11.99 1.78 23.29
N VAL A 81 -12.10 1.48 24.59
CA VAL A 81 -13.40 1.28 25.25
C VAL A 81 -13.79 2.40 26.20
N SER A 82 -12.82 3.14 26.73
CA SER A 82 -13.11 4.34 27.49
C SER A 82 -11.97 5.34 27.49
N ILE A 83 -12.31 6.60 27.56
CA ILE A 83 -11.41 7.77 27.69
C ILE A 83 -11.98 8.66 28.79
N GLY A 84 -11.18 8.99 29.81
CA GLY A 84 -11.66 9.84 30.89
C GLY A 84 -10.64 10.10 31.97
N THR A 85 -10.97 10.99 32.89
CA THR A 85 -10.10 11.37 34.03
C THR A 85 -10.34 10.52 35.28
N GLY A 86 -11.41 9.73 35.30
CA GLY A 86 -11.75 8.87 36.43
C GLY A 86 -10.82 7.66 36.58
N ASP A 87 -10.74 7.13 37.79
CA ASP A 87 -10.01 5.89 38.04
C ASP A 87 -10.64 4.72 37.31
N VAL A 88 -9.80 3.97 36.60
CA VAL A 88 -10.17 2.74 35.92
C VAL A 88 -9.68 1.56 36.78
N PRO A 89 -10.59 0.69 37.28
CA PRO A 89 -10.19 -0.49 38.03
C PRO A 89 -9.27 -1.39 37.19
N THR A 90 -8.19 -1.86 37.82
CA THR A 90 -7.28 -2.80 37.17
C THR A 90 -7.78 -4.23 37.37
N GLU A 91 -7.71 -5.02 36.28
CA GLU A 91 -8.12 -6.42 36.23
C GLU A 91 -6.89 -7.33 36.13
N ALA A 92 -7.02 -8.58 36.55
CA ALA A 92 -5.95 -9.56 36.39
C ALA A 92 -5.61 -9.75 34.91
N GLY A 93 -4.32 -9.67 34.58
CA GLY A 93 -3.82 -9.76 33.19
C GLY A 93 -3.85 -8.45 32.41
N MET A 94 -4.34 -7.34 32.96
CA MET A 94 -4.29 -6.02 32.35
C MET A 94 -2.86 -5.47 32.39
N THR A 95 -2.39 -4.98 31.23
CA THR A 95 -1.14 -4.21 31.18
C THR A 95 -1.43 -2.75 31.50
N VAL A 96 -0.84 -2.23 32.57
CA VAL A 96 -0.95 -0.82 32.94
C VAL A 96 0.31 -0.08 32.53
N ILE A 97 0.15 1.00 31.81
CA ILE A 97 1.23 1.89 31.31
C ILE A 97 0.99 3.27 31.89
N ASP A 98 1.89 3.72 32.79
CA ASP A 98 1.90 5.13 33.22
C ASP A 98 2.58 5.97 32.13
N GLY A 99 1.82 6.85 31.52
CA GLY A 99 2.32 7.74 30.50
C GLY A 99 3.22 8.86 31.02
N GLY A 100 3.16 9.18 32.34
CA GLY A 100 3.98 10.24 32.92
C GLY A 100 3.78 11.60 32.25
N GLY A 101 2.57 11.91 31.78
CA GLY A 101 2.26 13.14 31.03
C GLY A 101 2.71 13.15 29.57
N ARG A 102 3.16 12.01 29.02
CA ARG A 102 3.48 11.84 27.58
C ARG A 102 2.23 11.94 26.71
N THR A 103 2.43 12.13 25.41
CA THR A 103 1.33 12.25 24.46
C THR A 103 0.93 10.90 23.88
N LEU A 104 -0.31 10.48 24.11
CA LEU A 104 -0.95 9.35 23.41
C LEU A 104 -1.64 9.89 22.17
N MET A 105 -1.33 9.32 21.01
CA MET A 105 -1.86 9.72 19.71
C MET A 105 -2.24 8.51 18.86
N PRO A 106 -3.05 8.70 17.78
CA PRO A 106 -3.29 7.62 16.83
C PRO A 106 -1.99 7.16 16.16
N GLY A 107 -1.94 5.89 15.76
CA GLY A 107 -0.90 5.41 14.86
C GLY A 107 -0.92 6.14 13.53
N LEU A 108 0.26 6.39 12.97
CA LEU A 108 0.43 7.10 11.70
C LEU A 108 -0.05 6.26 10.52
N ILE A 109 -0.53 6.93 9.49
CA ILE A 109 -1.04 6.35 8.25
C ILE A 109 -0.26 6.93 7.07
N ASP A 110 0.27 6.08 6.19
CA ASP A 110 0.90 6.47 4.93
C ASP A 110 -0.01 6.07 3.76
N MET A 111 -0.43 7.05 2.94
CA MET A 111 -1.40 6.82 1.86
C MET A 111 -0.78 6.49 0.51
N HIS A 112 0.55 6.46 0.41
CA HIS A 112 1.24 6.07 -0.82
C HIS A 112 2.48 5.25 -0.51
N TRP A 113 2.31 3.95 -0.50
CA TRP A 113 3.35 2.98 -0.16
C TRP A 113 3.41 1.85 -1.19
N HIS A 114 4.56 1.23 -1.31
CA HIS A 114 4.81 0.11 -2.22
C HIS A 114 5.56 -1.01 -1.48
N SER A 115 4.86 -1.78 -0.69
CA SER A 115 5.46 -2.76 0.26
C SER A 115 6.50 -3.67 -0.38
N MET A 116 6.27 -4.08 -1.62
CA MET A 116 7.16 -5.01 -2.34
C MET A 116 8.41 -4.31 -2.90
N ALA A 117 8.36 -2.99 -3.11
CA ALA A 117 9.38 -2.24 -3.84
C ALA A 117 10.20 -1.26 -2.98
N VAL A 118 9.88 -1.09 -1.69
CA VAL A 118 10.61 -0.13 -0.83
C VAL A 118 12.06 -0.52 -0.62
N ARG A 119 12.32 -1.75 -0.24
CA ARG A 119 13.64 -2.21 0.22
C ARG A 119 14.61 -2.63 -0.88
N PRO A 120 14.19 -3.32 -1.95
CA PRO A 120 15.08 -3.71 -3.02
C PRO A 120 15.56 -2.48 -3.81
N THR A 121 16.78 -2.54 -4.35
CA THR A 121 17.17 -1.62 -5.43
C THR A 121 16.43 -1.98 -6.71
N ILE A 122 16.37 -1.07 -7.70
CA ILE A 122 15.76 -1.34 -9.01
C ILE A 122 16.32 -2.63 -9.62
N ALA A 123 17.64 -2.80 -9.62
CA ALA A 123 18.29 -4.00 -10.16
C ALA A 123 17.83 -5.28 -9.44
N VAL A 124 17.69 -5.25 -8.12
CA VAL A 124 17.21 -6.40 -7.32
C VAL A 124 15.73 -6.66 -7.61
N ALA A 125 14.89 -5.62 -7.67
CA ALA A 125 13.48 -5.77 -8.00
C ALA A 125 13.28 -6.43 -9.37
N MET A 126 14.12 -6.08 -10.35
CA MET A 126 14.04 -6.60 -11.72
C MET A 126 14.64 -8.00 -11.90
N THR A 127 15.44 -8.51 -10.94
CA THR A 127 16.19 -9.78 -11.16
C THR A 127 16.00 -10.84 -10.08
N ALA A 128 15.62 -10.45 -8.85
CA ALA A 128 15.50 -11.38 -7.73
C ALA A 128 14.26 -12.28 -7.84
N THR A 129 14.28 -13.42 -7.17
CA THR A 129 13.12 -14.32 -7.08
C THR A 129 12.00 -13.70 -6.24
N ALA A 130 10.74 -14.07 -6.52
CA ALA A 130 9.58 -13.62 -5.74
C ALA A 130 9.73 -13.92 -4.24
N GLY A 131 10.24 -15.11 -3.88
CA GLY A 131 10.48 -15.48 -2.48
C GLY A 131 11.43 -14.52 -1.76
N TYR A 132 12.51 -14.09 -2.43
CA TYR A 132 13.45 -13.13 -1.86
C TYR A 132 12.80 -11.76 -1.66
N LEU A 133 12.06 -11.25 -2.65
CA LEU A 133 11.34 -9.97 -2.56
C LEU A 133 10.30 -9.99 -1.43
N ASN A 134 9.57 -11.09 -1.26
CA ASN A 134 8.61 -11.26 -0.17
C ASN A 134 9.28 -11.21 1.22
N LEU A 135 10.46 -11.83 1.38
CA LEU A 135 11.22 -11.76 2.64
C LEU A 135 11.69 -10.33 2.94
N MET A 136 12.14 -9.59 1.91
CA MET A 136 12.51 -8.18 2.05
C MET A 136 11.30 -7.33 2.45
N ALA A 137 10.14 -7.56 1.84
CA ALA A 137 8.90 -6.85 2.15
C ALA A 137 8.42 -7.16 3.58
N GLY A 138 8.54 -8.40 4.05
CA GLY A 138 8.24 -8.77 5.44
C GLY A 138 9.12 -8.04 6.45
N ALA A 139 10.44 -7.97 6.19
CA ALA A 139 11.36 -7.21 7.04
C ALA A 139 11.01 -5.71 7.06
N GLU A 140 10.69 -5.14 5.89
CA GLU A 140 10.28 -3.73 5.79
C GLU A 140 8.97 -3.44 6.51
N ALA A 141 8.01 -4.36 6.45
CA ALA A 141 6.73 -4.21 7.17
C ALA A 141 6.94 -4.10 8.70
N SER A 142 7.86 -4.91 9.25
CA SER A 142 8.24 -4.80 10.66
C SER A 142 8.84 -3.44 10.99
N ASP A 143 9.77 -2.96 10.16
CA ASP A 143 10.42 -1.66 10.34
C ASP A 143 9.42 -0.51 10.19
N THR A 144 8.48 -0.60 9.25
CA THR A 144 7.39 0.38 9.05
C THR A 144 6.56 0.53 10.34
N LEU A 145 6.18 -0.59 10.95
CA LEU A 145 5.45 -0.57 12.22
C LEU A 145 6.29 0.06 13.35
N GLN A 146 7.59 -0.25 13.41
CA GLN A 146 8.49 0.33 14.43
C GLN A 146 8.72 1.84 14.22
N ARG A 147 8.49 2.35 13.02
CA ARG A 147 8.47 3.80 12.73
C ARG A 147 7.14 4.47 13.12
N GLY A 148 6.18 3.72 13.70
CA GLY A 148 4.89 4.23 14.16
C GLY A 148 3.81 4.29 13.07
N PHE A 149 4.09 3.85 11.84
CA PHE A 149 3.09 3.72 10.80
C PHE A 149 2.33 2.41 10.99
N THR A 150 1.17 2.51 11.64
CA THR A 150 0.32 1.35 11.95
C THR A 150 -0.58 0.93 10.79
N THR A 151 -0.72 1.80 9.79
CA THR A 151 -1.53 1.56 8.59
C THR A 151 -0.84 2.15 7.36
N ILE A 152 -0.91 1.45 6.25
CA ILE A 152 -0.46 1.92 4.92
C ILE A 152 -1.51 1.64 3.86
N ARG A 153 -1.62 2.52 2.88
CA ARG A 153 -2.28 2.22 1.61
C ARG A 153 -1.21 1.85 0.58
N ASP A 154 -1.19 0.58 0.22
CA ASP A 154 -0.30 0.04 -0.80
C ASP A 154 -0.92 0.27 -2.17
N VAL A 155 -0.26 1.09 -3.00
CA VAL A 155 -0.78 1.51 -4.30
C VAL A 155 -0.01 0.92 -5.47
N GLY A 156 0.63 -0.22 -5.25
CA GLY A 156 1.24 -1.00 -6.33
C GLY A 156 2.14 -2.12 -5.84
N GLY A 157 1.95 -3.29 -6.40
CA GLY A 157 2.67 -4.51 -6.10
C GLY A 157 1.80 -5.57 -5.43
N ASN A 158 2.22 -6.82 -5.54
CA ASN A 158 1.50 -7.98 -5.01
C ASN A 158 1.69 -8.12 -3.50
N SER A 159 1.10 -7.21 -2.72
CA SER A 159 1.18 -7.21 -1.27
C SER A 159 0.10 -8.06 -0.56
N PHE A 160 -0.74 -8.80 -1.30
CA PHE A 160 -1.83 -9.60 -0.72
C PHE A 160 -1.33 -10.70 0.23
N GLY A 161 -0.25 -11.40 -0.13
CA GLY A 161 0.37 -12.42 0.71
C GLY A 161 0.97 -11.83 1.98
N LEU A 162 1.66 -10.71 1.88
CA LEU A 162 2.21 -9.98 3.03
C LEU A 162 1.10 -9.51 3.97
N LYS A 163 0.04 -8.90 3.41
CA LYS A 163 -1.14 -8.50 4.18
C LYS A 163 -1.72 -9.67 4.97
N ARG A 164 -1.93 -10.80 4.30
CA ARG A 164 -2.47 -12.01 4.94
C ARG A 164 -1.56 -12.50 6.08
N ALA A 165 -0.26 -12.58 5.85
CA ALA A 165 0.70 -12.99 6.88
C ALA A 165 0.69 -12.07 8.10
N ILE A 166 0.52 -10.75 7.90
CA ILE A 166 0.39 -9.77 9.00
C ILE A 166 -0.93 -9.94 9.73
N ASP A 167 -2.04 -10.11 9.02
CA ASP A 167 -3.38 -10.25 9.62
C ASP A 167 -3.52 -11.55 10.41
N GLU A 168 -2.92 -12.64 9.95
CA GLU A 168 -2.84 -13.93 10.64
C GLU A 168 -1.81 -13.95 11.79
N GLY A 169 -0.97 -12.92 11.90
CA GLY A 169 0.03 -12.77 12.98
C GLY A 169 1.36 -13.49 12.75
N TRP A 170 1.61 -14.03 11.55
CA TRP A 170 2.89 -14.64 11.18
C TRP A 170 4.00 -13.59 11.00
N GLN A 171 3.63 -12.39 10.61
CA GLN A 171 4.54 -11.28 10.36
C GLN A 171 4.10 -10.05 11.14
N ALA A 172 5.04 -9.35 11.79
CA ALA A 172 4.78 -8.02 12.33
C ALA A 172 4.72 -6.99 11.18
N GLY A 173 3.77 -6.06 11.25
CA GLY A 173 3.67 -5.01 10.22
C GLY A 173 2.41 -4.16 10.40
N PRO A 174 2.24 -3.12 9.57
CA PRO A 174 1.06 -2.26 9.56
C PRO A 174 -0.18 -2.99 9.00
N ARG A 175 -1.35 -2.40 9.14
CA ARG A 175 -2.51 -2.74 8.32
C ARG A 175 -2.19 -2.36 6.88
N ILE A 176 -2.54 -3.23 5.92
CA ILE A 176 -2.31 -2.97 4.49
C ILE A 176 -3.65 -2.85 3.77
N TYR A 177 -3.85 -1.73 3.06
CA TYR A 177 -4.93 -1.52 2.09
C TYR A 177 -4.36 -1.69 0.68
N PRO A 178 -4.37 -2.90 0.12
CA PRO A 178 -3.68 -3.20 -1.13
C PRO A 178 -4.49 -2.77 -2.35
N SER A 179 -3.80 -2.27 -3.38
CA SER A 179 -4.37 -2.13 -4.74
C SER A 179 -4.08 -3.34 -5.63
N GLY A 180 -3.03 -4.11 -5.29
CA GLY A 180 -2.45 -5.09 -6.19
C GLY A 180 -1.63 -4.43 -7.30
N ALA A 181 -1.58 -5.06 -8.46
CA ALA A 181 -0.82 -4.57 -9.60
C ALA A 181 -1.23 -3.15 -10.02
N ILE A 182 -0.24 -2.33 -10.36
CA ILE A 182 -0.47 -1.04 -11.03
C ILE A 182 -0.98 -1.33 -12.44
N ILE A 183 -2.18 -0.85 -12.78
CA ILE A 183 -2.72 -1.01 -14.13
C ILE A 183 -2.22 0.14 -14.99
N SER A 184 -1.57 -0.19 -16.10
CA SER A 184 -0.97 0.74 -17.05
C SER A 184 -1.28 0.34 -18.49
N VAL A 185 -0.86 1.16 -19.43
CA VAL A 185 -0.90 0.87 -20.87
C VAL A 185 0.50 0.52 -21.40
N THR A 186 0.57 -0.05 -22.60
CA THR A 186 1.84 -0.22 -23.32
C THR A 186 2.59 1.11 -23.44
N GLY A 187 3.85 1.14 -22.98
CA GLY A 187 4.69 2.34 -22.93
C GLY A 187 4.30 3.37 -21.86
N GLY A 188 3.32 3.07 -21.02
CA GLY A 188 2.90 3.92 -19.90
C GLY A 188 3.81 3.79 -18.68
N HIS A 189 3.56 4.66 -17.69
CA HIS A 189 4.26 4.56 -16.39
C HIS A 189 3.88 3.24 -15.69
N GLY A 190 4.88 2.42 -15.35
CA GLY A 190 4.69 1.06 -14.84
C GLY A 190 4.87 -0.04 -15.90
N ASP A 191 5.01 0.30 -17.18
CA ASP A 191 5.49 -0.64 -18.20
C ASP A 191 7.01 -0.72 -18.16
N PHE A 192 7.55 -1.70 -17.44
CA PHE A 192 8.98 -1.90 -17.26
C PHE A 192 9.56 -2.93 -18.23
N ARG A 193 8.84 -3.25 -19.31
CA ARG A 193 9.37 -4.15 -20.33
C ARG A 193 10.59 -3.53 -21.03
N SER A 194 11.52 -4.39 -21.41
CA SER A 194 12.60 -4.00 -22.32
C SER A 194 12.01 -3.67 -23.70
N PRO A 195 12.62 -2.75 -24.48
CA PRO A 195 12.13 -2.40 -25.83
C PRO A 195 12.03 -3.57 -26.82
N ILE A 196 12.72 -4.69 -26.53
CA ILE A 196 12.64 -5.91 -27.36
C ILE A 196 11.51 -6.85 -26.95
N GLU A 197 10.84 -6.61 -25.82
CA GLU A 197 9.73 -7.41 -25.33
C GLU A 197 8.41 -6.90 -25.93
N LEU A 198 7.70 -7.78 -26.61
CA LEU A 198 6.42 -7.43 -27.24
C LEU A 198 5.30 -7.31 -26.18
N PRO A 199 4.26 -6.51 -26.46
CA PRO A 199 3.04 -6.48 -25.65
C PRO A 199 2.35 -7.85 -25.61
N ARG A 200 1.79 -8.22 -24.45
CA ARG A 200 1.06 -9.49 -24.29
C ARG A 200 -0.10 -9.66 -25.25
N THR A 201 -0.77 -8.58 -25.62
CA THR A 201 -1.88 -8.57 -26.59
C THR A 201 -1.48 -9.09 -27.99
N LEU A 202 -0.17 -9.16 -28.27
CA LEU A 202 0.36 -9.76 -29.50
C LEU A 202 0.66 -11.26 -29.36
N GLY A 203 0.14 -11.93 -28.31
CA GLY A 203 0.23 -13.39 -28.13
C GLY A 203 1.53 -13.88 -27.52
N VAL A 204 2.29 -13.00 -26.85
CA VAL A 204 3.47 -13.37 -26.07
C VAL A 204 3.13 -13.60 -24.59
N SER A 205 4.07 -14.19 -23.85
CA SER A 205 3.93 -14.38 -22.41
C SER A 205 3.93 -13.05 -21.67
N GLU A 206 3.32 -13.04 -20.49
CA GLU A 206 3.39 -11.89 -19.58
C GLU A 206 4.85 -11.54 -19.25
N SER A 207 5.11 -10.25 -19.10
CA SER A 207 6.39 -9.73 -18.64
C SER A 207 6.67 -10.16 -17.20
N ARG A 208 7.92 -10.07 -16.78
CA ARG A 208 8.31 -10.37 -15.40
C ARG A 208 7.48 -9.62 -14.36
N THR A 209 7.25 -8.32 -14.56
CA THR A 209 6.53 -7.48 -13.60
C THR A 209 5.04 -7.82 -13.56
N GLU A 210 4.45 -8.28 -14.66
CA GLU A 210 3.09 -8.80 -14.68
C GLU A 210 3.00 -10.16 -13.96
N VAL A 211 3.94 -11.08 -14.21
CA VAL A 211 4.00 -12.39 -13.53
C VAL A 211 4.18 -12.23 -12.01
N LEU A 212 4.95 -11.24 -11.56
CA LEU A 212 5.10 -10.95 -10.13
C LEU A 212 3.87 -10.25 -9.53
N GLY A 213 2.99 -9.69 -10.37
CA GLY A 213 1.83 -8.92 -9.96
C GLY A 213 2.18 -7.50 -9.51
N ASP A 214 3.31 -6.96 -9.98
CA ASP A 214 3.70 -5.57 -9.70
C ASP A 214 2.96 -4.61 -10.62
N THR A 215 2.80 -4.98 -11.88
CA THR A 215 2.08 -4.20 -12.92
C THR A 215 1.11 -5.09 -13.68
N ALA A 216 0.17 -4.46 -14.38
CA ALA A 216 -0.77 -5.13 -15.30
C ALA A 216 -1.01 -4.23 -16.51
N ILE A 217 -0.60 -4.67 -17.70
CA ILE A 217 -0.75 -3.87 -18.92
C ILE A 217 -2.12 -4.14 -19.54
N ALA A 218 -2.80 -3.07 -19.97
CA ALA A 218 -4.13 -3.11 -20.55
C ALA A 218 -4.33 -1.94 -21.53
N ASP A 219 -4.54 -2.26 -22.80
CA ASP A 219 -4.58 -1.30 -23.92
C ASP A 219 -5.99 -1.16 -24.51
N THR A 220 -7.01 -1.73 -23.87
CA THR A 220 -8.40 -1.59 -24.27
C THR A 220 -9.32 -1.51 -23.04
N PRO A 221 -10.53 -0.92 -23.17
CA PRO A 221 -11.50 -0.89 -22.06
C PRO A 221 -11.86 -2.27 -21.51
N ASP A 222 -11.85 -3.32 -22.34
CA ASP A 222 -12.14 -4.69 -21.92
C ASP A 222 -10.98 -5.28 -21.11
N GLU A 223 -9.75 -5.07 -21.53
CA GLU A 223 -8.56 -5.49 -20.78
C GLU A 223 -8.47 -4.75 -19.44
N VAL A 224 -8.67 -3.44 -19.42
CA VAL A 224 -8.73 -2.65 -18.17
C VAL A 224 -9.78 -3.24 -17.22
N ARG A 225 -10.96 -3.58 -17.72
CA ARG A 225 -12.02 -4.20 -16.92
C ARG A 225 -11.62 -5.57 -16.36
N ILE A 226 -10.90 -6.37 -17.15
CA ILE A 226 -10.37 -7.67 -16.71
C ILE A 226 -9.35 -7.47 -15.60
N ARG A 227 -8.35 -6.59 -15.81
CA ARG A 227 -7.28 -6.34 -14.84
C ARG A 227 -7.81 -5.76 -13.53
N VAL A 228 -8.81 -4.86 -13.57
CA VAL A 228 -9.49 -4.35 -12.37
C VAL A 228 -10.15 -5.48 -11.59
N ARG A 229 -10.91 -6.35 -12.26
CA ARG A 229 -11.61 -7.48 -11.62
C ARG A 229 -10.64 -8.50 -11.04
N GLU A 230 -9.51 -8.72 -11.68
CA GLU A 230 -8.43 -9.57 -11.20
C GLU A 230 -7.87 -9.05 -9.86
N GLN A 231 -7.52 -7.76 -9.76
CA GLN A 231 -7.05 -7.19 -8.50
C GLN A 231 -8.12 -7.28 -7.40
N LEU A 232 -9.38 -7.01 -7.74
CA LEU A 232 -10.51 -7.14 -6.80
C LEU A 232 -10.74 -8.59 -6.36
N MET A 233 -10.56 -9.56 -7.25
CA MET A 233 -10.62 -11.00 -6.91
C MET A 233 -9.53 -11.39 -5.90
N HIS A 234 -8.35 -10.79 -5.99
CA HIS A 234 -7.26 -10.98 -5.02
C HIS A 234 -7.50 -10.25 -3.68
N GLY A 235 -8.48 -9.36 -3.60
CA GLY A 235 -8.84 -8.64 -2.37
C GLY A 235 -8.36 -7.20 -2.32
N ALA A 236 -8.21 -6.54 -3.47
CA ALA A 236 -7.86 -5.12 -3.53
C ALA A 236 -8.88 -4.25 -2.79
N SER A 237 -8.38 -3.28 -2.05
CA SER A 237 -9.17 -2.28 -1.32
C SER A 237 -9.54 -1.09 -2.20
N GLN A 238 -8.71 -0.76 -3.16
CA GLN A 238 -8.84 0.25 -4.20
C GLN A 238 -8.10 -0.21 -5.46
N ILE A 239 -8.30 0.50 -6.56
CA ILE A 239 -7.61 0.23 -7.83
C ILE A 239 -6.65 1.37 -8.12
N LYS A 240 -5.41 1.06 -8.53
CA LYS A 240 -4.40 2.04 -8.96
C LYS A 240 -4.20 1.98 -10.47
N LEU A 241 -4.36 3.14 -11.12
CA LEU A 241 -4.00 3.36 -12.52
C LEU A 241 -2.82 4.33 -12.63
N THR A 242 -2.16 4.33 -13.79
CA THR A 242 -1.19 5.37 -14.18
C THR A 242 -1.74 6.16 -15.34
N ALA A 243 -2.46 7.25 -15.03
CA ALA A 243 -3.15 8.07 -16.04
C ALA A 243 -2.24 9.04 -16.79
N GLY A 244 -1.00 9.18 -16.36
CA GLY A 244 0.01 10.03 -16.99
C GLY A 244 1.40 9.41 -16.96
N GLY A 245 2.37 10.12 -17.52
CA GLY A 245 3.76 9.73 -17.52
C GLY A 245 4.40 9.76 -16.13
N GLY A 246 5.57 9.14 -15.98
CA GLY A 246 6.22 8.99 -14.69
C GLY A 246 7.74 9.13 -14.72
N VAL A 247 8.31 9.47 -13.56
CA VAL A 247 9.74 9.70 -13.39
C VAL A 247 10.54 8.40 -13.54
N SER A 248 10.14 7.34 -12.86
CA SER A 248 10.91 6.09 -12.75
C SER A 248 10.78 5.14 -13.94
N SER A 249 9.88 5.42 -14.88
CA SER A 249 9.71 4.59 -16.09
C SER A 249 10.49 5.16 -17.26
N PRO A 250 11.38 4.38 -17.89
CA PRO A 250 12.31 4.89 -18.89
C PRO A 250 11.64 5.36 -20.18
N HIS A 251 10.45 4.84 -20.50
CA HIS A 251 9.79 5.10 -21.79
C HIS A 251 8.48 5.89 -21.65
N SER A 252 8.29 6.60 -20.53
CA SER A 252 7.05 7.31 -20.21
C SER A 252 7.34 8.81 -19.97
N PRO A 253 7.27 9.67 -20.99
CA PRO A 253 7.41 11.11 -20.84
C PRO A 253 6.36 11.70 -19.88
N LEU A 254 6.69 12.80 -19.17
CA LEU A 254 5.77 13.36 -18.15
C LEU A 254 4.47 13.92 -18.75
N ASP A 255 4.52 14.41 -19.98
CA ASP A 255 3.43 15.10 -20.68
C ASP A 255 2.39 14.17 -21.31
N VAL A 256 2.62 12.85 -21.30
CA VAL A 256 1.66 11.93 -21.91
C VAL A 256 0.41 11.75 -21.04
N VAL A 257 -0.73 11.59 -21.70
CA VAL A 257 -1.98 11.08 -21.13
C VAL A 257 -2.11 9.64 -21.64
N THR A 258 -2.03 8.67 -20.74
CA THR A 258 -1.82 7.26 -21.11
C THR A 258 -3.10 6.54 -21.51
N PHE A 259 -4.15 6.66 -20.71
CA PHE A 259 -5.44 6.02 -20.99
C PHE A 259 -6.37 6.93 -21.79
N SER A 260 -7.21 6.33 -22.63
CA SER A 260 -8.37 7.02 -23.20
C SER A 260 -9.46 7.26 -22.12
N PRO A 261 -10.40 8.19 -22.34
CA PRO A 261 -11.54 8.38 -21.43
C PRO A 261 -12.38 7.12 -21.22
N GLU A 262 -12.50 6.27 -22.24
CA GLU A 262 -13.26 5.02 -22.20
C GLU A 262 -12.61 3.98 -21.31
N GLU A 263 -11.27 3.87 -21.38
CA GLU A 263 -10.47 2.98 -20.55
C GLU A 263 -10.54 3.38 -19.07
N LEU A 264 -10.36 4.67 -18.76
CA LEU A 264 -10.52 5.19 -17.41
C LEU A 264 -11.93 4.93 -16.87
N ARG A 265 -12.95 5.15 -17.69
CA ARG A 265 -14.35 4.88 -17.32
C ARG A 265 -14.60 3.40 -17.09
N ALA A 266 -13.99 2.51 -17.88
CA ALA A 266 -14.09 1.07 -17.68
C ALA A 266 -13.56 0.65 -16.31
N ALA A 267 -12.42 1.23 -15.87
CA ALA A 267 -11.88 1.00 -14.54
C ALA A 267 -12.80 1.52 -13.43
N VAL A 268 -13.29 2.76 -13.56
CA VAL A 268 -14.16 3.40 -12.56
C VAL A 268 -15.46 2.62 -12.39
N VAL A 269 -16.10 2.21 -13.49
CA VAL A 269 -17.33 1.41 -13.45
C VAL A 269 -17.07 0.04 -12.82
N ALA A 270 -15.98 -0.63 -13.20
CA ALA A 270 -15.65 -1.94 -12.65
C ALA A 270 -15.39 -1.88 -11.14
N ALA A 271 -14.61 -0.91 -10.66
CA ALA A 271 -14.35 -0.70 -9.24
C ALA A 271 -15.63 -0.33 -8.47
N GLY A 272 -16.44 0.58 -9.02
CA GLY A 272 -17.73 1.00 -8.44
C GLY A 272 -18.71 -0.14 -8.27
N ASN A 273 -18.78 -1.06 -9.24
CA ASN A 273 -19.61 -2.27 -9.15
C ASN A 273 -19.22 -3.20 -7.99
N TRP A 274 -17.97 -3.12 -7.55
CA TRP A 274 -17.46 -3.84 -6.38
C TRP A 274 -17.54 -3.02 -5.09
N GLY A 275 -18.01 -1.76 -5.19
CA GLY A 275 -18.18 -0.85 -4.04
C GLY A 275 -16.87 -0.30 -3.51
N THR A 276 -15.93 -0.03 -4.40
CA THR A 276 -14.66 0.66 -4.12
C THR A 276 -14.35 1.72 -5.18
N TYR A 277 -13.17 2.29 -5.16
CA TYR A 277 -12.78 3.44 -5.98
C TYR A 277 -11.48 3.20 -6.77
N VAL A 278 -11.25 4.12 -7.70
CA VAL A 278 -10.01 4.20 -8.48
C VAL A 278 -9.19 5.40 -7.99
N THR A 279 -7.89 5.18 -7.80
CA THR A 279 -6.87 6.23 -7.66
C THR A 279 -5.95 6.22 -8.88
N ALA A 280 -5.46 7.38 -9.30
CA ALA A 280 -4.66 7.51 -10.50
C ALA A 280 -3.41 8.35 -10.28
N HIS A 281 -2.25 7.80 -10.66
CA HIS A 281 -1.03 8.56 -10.82
C HIS A 281 -1.20 9.57 -11.96
N ALA A 282 -0.94 10.83 -11.71
CA ALA A 282 -0.91 11.89 -12.71
C ALA A 282 -0.11 13.09 -12.20
N TYR A 283 0.86 13.58 -12.98
CA TYR A 283 1.59 14.79 -12.66
C TYR A 283 1.01 16.04 -13.33
N THR A 284 0.57 15.89 -14.59
CA THR A 284 0.20 17.01 -15.44
C THR A 284 -1.28 17.36 -15.40
N PRO A 285 -1.66 18.62 -15.66
CA PRO A 285 -3.06 19.05 -15.66
C PRO A 285 -3.95 18.23 -16.59
N ASP A 286 -3.48 17.88 -17.79
CA ASP A 286 -4.30 17.15 -18.77
C ASP A 286 -4.61 15.73 -18.29
N ALA A 287 -3.61 15.00 -17.79
CA ALA A 287 -3.81 13.67 -17.22
C ALA A 287 -4.76 13.70 -16.01
N MET A 288 -4.59 14.68 -15.11
CA MET A 288 -5.48 14.84 -13.96
C MET A 288 -6.92 15.16 -14.37
N ARG A 289 -7.12 16.13 -15.27
CA ARG A 289 -8.45 16.53 -15.74
C ARG A 289 -9.19 15.37 -16.40
N GLN A 290 -8.48 14.60 -17.25
CA GLN A 290 -9.08 13.44 -17.89
C GLN A 290 -9.48 12.36 -16.88
N ALA A 291 -8.61 12.04 -15.92
CA ALA A 291 -8.90 11.06 -14.86
C ALA A 291 -10.09 11.48 -13.99
N VAL A 292 -10.13 12.74 -13.55
CA VAL A 292 -11.23 13.30 -12.72
C VAL A 292 -12.55 13.31 -13.47
N ASN A 293 -12.54 13.66 -14.77
CA ASN A 293 -13.75 13.67 -15.60
C ASN A 293 -14.26 12.25 -15.89
N ALA A 294 -13.41 11.24 -15.88
CA ALA A 294 -13.80 9.84 -15.97
C ALA A 294 -14.40 9.29 -14.67
N GLY A 295 -14.23 9.99 -13.53
CA GLY A 295 -14.78 9.60 -12.23
C GLY A 295 -13.75 9.03 -11.24
N VAL A 296 -12.47 9.22 -11.48
CA VAL A 296 -11.40 8.90 -10.50
C VAL A 296 -11.59 9.76 -9.25
N LEU A 297 -11.52 9.13 -8.06
CA LEU A 297 -11.79 9.81 -6.79
C LEU A 297 -10.54 10.29 -6.05
N CYS A 298 -9.35 9.86 -6.46
CA CYS A 298 -8.08 10.28 -5.86
C CYS A 298 -7.02 10.42 -6.95
N ILE A 299 -6.34 11.57 -6.97
CA ILE A 299 -5.13 11.79 -7.77
C ILE A 299 -3.92 11.56 -6.86
N GLU A 300 -3.01 10.74 -7.31
CA GLU A 300 -1.69 10.56 -6.71
C GLU A 300 -0.72 11.55 -7.35
N HIS A 301 0.12 12.18 -6.54
CA HIS A 301 1.11 13.17 -6.91
C HIS A 301 0.54 14.55 -7.21
N GLY A 302 0.15 14.83 -8.46
CA GLY A 302 -0.42 16.13 -8.85
C GLY A 302 0.57 17.30 -8.80
N ASN A 303 1.89 17.04 -8.81
CA ASN A 303 2.93 18.05 -8.56
C ASN A 303 2.96 19.19 -9.58
N LEU A 304 2.52 18.94 -10.83
CA LEU A 304 2.51 19.93 -11.91
C LEU A 304 1.11 20.55 -12.11
N MET A 305 0.24 20.46 -11.11
CA MET A 305 -1.13 20.96 -11.14
C MET A 305 -1.18 22.47 -11.40
N ASP A 306 -2.09 22.90 -12.29
CA ASP A 306 -2.43 24.28 -12.51
C ASP A 306 -3.66 24.71 -11.67
N ASP A 307 -3.93 26.02 -11.67
CA ASP A 307 -5.03 26.64 -10.91
C ASP A 307 -6.40 26.08 -11.35
N ALA A 308 -6.61 25.90 -12.66
CA ALA A 308 -7.86 25.36 -13.21
C ALA A 308 -8.10 23.89 -12.79
N THR A 309 -7.04 23.08 -12.77
CA THR A 309 -7.11 21.70 -12.30
C THR A 309 -7.37 21.62 -10.80
N ALA A 310 -6.73 22.45 -9.99
CA ALA A 310 -7.02 22.53 -8.55
C ALA A 310 -8.50 22.89 -8.29
N GLN A 311 -9.03 23.86 -9.02
CA GLN A 311 -10.45 24.23 -8.94
C GLN A 311 -11.37 23.07 -9.35
N LEU A 312 -11.00 22.28 -10.38
CA LEU A 312 -11.74 21.09 -10.79
C LEU A 312 -11.76 20.04 -9.67
N LEU A 313 -10.60 19.74 -9.08
CA LEU A 313 -10.49 18.78 -7.96
C LEU A 313 -11.39 19.22 -6.80
N ALA A 314 -11.33 20.50 -6.42
CA ALA A 314 -12.19 21.06 -5.37
C ALA A 314 -13.69 20.89 -5.68
N THR A 315 -14.09 21.25 -6.91
CA THR A 315 -15.49 21.19 -7.36
C THR A 315 -16.02 19.77 -7.38
N LYS A 316 -15.19 18.80 -7.78
CA LYS A 316 -15.55 17.36 -7.84
C LYS A 316 -15.38 16.67 -6.49
N GLY A 317 -14.74 17.31 -5.52
CA GLY A 317 -14.41 16.70 -4.22
C GLY A 317 -13.39 15.56 -4.32
N THR A 318 -12.56 15.58 -5.38
CA THR A 318 -11.50 14.60 -5.63
C THR A 318 -10.37 14.78 -4.61
N TRP A 319 -9.85 13.68 -4.08
CA TRP A 319 -8.70 13.68 -3.18
C TRP A 319 -7.39 13.94 -3.94
N LEU A 320 -6.47 14.60 -3.26
CA LEU A 320 -5.08 14.73 -3.68
C LEU A 320 -4.19 14.00 -2.67
N SER A 321 -3.51 12.94 -3.11
CA SER A 321 -2.50 12.23 -2.33
C SER A 321 -1.13 12.64 -2.84
N ILE A 322 -0.56 13.67 -2.22
CA ILE A 322 0.68 14.31 -2.64
C ILE A 322 1.83 14.00 -1.68
N GLN A 323 3.06 13.89 -2.20
CA GLN A 323 4.25 13.54 -1.46
C GLN A 323 5.16 14.78 -1.27
N PRO A 324 5.72 14.97 -0.06
CA PRO A 324 6.74 15.96 0.18
C PRO A 324 8.11 15.44 -0.30
N LEU A 325 8.30 15.41 -1.63
CA LEU A 325 9.48 14.81 -2.26
C LEU A 325 10.77 15.53 -1.85
N PRO A 326 11.76 14.84 -1.27
CA PRO A 326 13.05 15.44 -0.98
C PRO A 326 13.96 15.41 -2.22
N GLU A 327 14.83 16.39 -2.37
CA GLU A 327 15.75 16.49 -3.49
C GLU A 327 16.70 15.28 -3.59
N GLU A 328 16.97 14.62 -2.46
CA GLU A 328 17.80 13.41 -2.42
C GLU A 328 17.26 12.24 -3.25
N LEU A 329 15.96 12.23 -3.57
CA LEU A 329 15.37 11.24 -4.48
C LEU A 329 16.03 11.27 -5.85
N LEU A 330 16.47 12.43 -6.32
CA LEU A 330 17.15 12.56 -7.60
C LEU A 330 18.47 11.80 -7.67
N ARG A 331 19.11 11.53 -6.50
CA ARG A 331 20.37 10.75 -6.44
C ARG A 331 20.21 9.30 -6.88
N ALA A 332 18.98 8.81 -7.00
CA ALA A 332 18.71 7.49 -7.56
C ALA A 332 18.98 7.41 -9.06
N PHE A 333 19.06 8.56 -9.75
CA PHE A 333 19.22 8.66 -11.18
C PHE A 333 20.52 9.37 -11.56
N PRO A 334 21.21 8.98 -12.64
CA PRO A 334 22.34 9.73 -13.17
C PRO A 334 21.93 11.17 -13.51
N PRO A 335 22.78 12.18 -13.22
CA PRO A 335 22.44 13.60 -13.42
C PRO A 335 22.13 14.00 -14.87
N ASP A 336 22.58 13.23 -15.83
CA ASP A 336 22.38 13.41 -17.28
C ASP A 336 21.26 12.52 -17.84
N SER A 337 20.56 11.76 -16.99
CA SER A 337 19.46 10.89 -17.43
C SER A 337 18.15 11.66 -17.60
N GLU A 338 17.26 11.09 -18.41
CA GLU A 338 15.91 11.61 -18.61
C GLU A 338 15.11 11.55 -17.30
N GLU A 339 15.27 10.49 -16.50
CA GLU A 339 14.61 10.32 -15.20
C GLU A 339 15.02 11.44 -14.24
N TYR A 340 16.29 11.85 -14.23
CA TYR A 340 16.75 12.97 -13.42
C TYR A 340 16.08 14.28 -13.85
N ALA A 341 16.02 14.55 -15.15
CA ALA A 341 15.37 15.75 -15.69
C ALA A 341 13.87 15.77 -15.34
N LYS A 342 13.16 14.67 -15.54
CA LYS A 342 11.75 14.50 -15.15
C LYS A 342 11.55 14.71 -13.65
N GLY A 343 12.41 14.10 -12.84
CA GLY A 343 12.34 14.23 -11.38
C GLY A 343 12.55 15.68 -10.91
N ARG A 344 13.45 16.42 -11.52
CA ARG A 344 13.66 17.85 -11.24
C ARG A 344 12.42 18.70 -11.57
N GLU A 345 11.78 18.43 -12.68
CA GLU A 345 10.54 19.12 -13.08
C GLU A 345 9.45 18.91 -12.02
N VAL A 346 9.21 17.64 -11.64
CA VAL A 346 8.22 17.28 -10.62
C VAL A 346 8.54 17.94 -9.27
N LEU A 347 9.80 17.93 -8.84
CA LEU A 347 10.22 18.60 -7.60
C LEU A 347 9.94 20.10 -7.62
N THR A 348 10.22 20.76 -8.74
CA THR A 348 9.99 22.21 -8.89
C THR A 348 8.51 22.56 -8.75
N GLY A 349 7.59 21.69 -9.22
CA GLY A 349 6.15 21.90 -9.09
C GLY A 349 5.57 21.65 -7.69
N THR A 350 6.29 20.93 -6.83
CA THR A 350 5.75 20.44 -5.55
C THR A 350 5.27 21.59 -4.64
N ASP A 351 6.05 22.66 -4.51
CA ASP A 351 5.66 23.83 -3.67
C ASP A 351 4.37 24.47 -4.17
N HIS A 352 4.26 24.67 -5.46
CA HIS A 352 3.08 25.27 -6.09
C HIS A 352 1.84 24.38 -5.88
N ALA A 353 1.98 23.07 -6.03
CA ALA A 353 0.88 22.12 -5.82
C ALA A 353 0.35 22.16 -4.38
N TYR A 354 1.22 22.21 -3.37
CA TYR A 354 0.79 22.37 -1.97
C TYR A 354 0.12 23.73 -1.71
N GLN A 355 0.60 24.82 -2.32
CA GLN A 355 -0.04 26.15 -2.23
C GLN A 355 -1.44 26.12 -2.85
N LEU A 356 -1.61 25.50 -4.01
CA LEU A 356 -2.92 25.29 -4.63
C LEU A 356 -3.84 24.42 -3.78
N ALA A 357 -3.32 23.34 -3.20
CA ALA A 357 -4.08 22.48 -2.30
C ALA A 357 -4.65 23.27 -1.11
N LYS A 358 -3.86 24.17 -0.51
CA LYS A 358 -4.33 25.08 0.56
C LYS A 358 -5.31 26.13 0.05
N LYS A 359 -4.99 26.80 -1.06
CA LYS A 359 -5.85 27.84 -1.67
C LYS A 359 -7.25 27.34 -1.94
N TYR A 360 -7.37 26.16 -2.53
CA TYR A 360 -8.65 25.54 -2.90
C TYR A 360 -9.22 24.60 -1.84
N LYS A 361 -8.57 24.49 -0.67
CA LYS A 361 -8.96 23.61 0.44
C LYS A 361 -9.23 22.16 -0.04
N LEU A 362 -8.31 21.64 -0.86
CA LEU A 362 -8.42 20.29 -1.38
C LEU A 362 -8.39 19.28 -0.22
N LYS A 363 -9.11 18.17 -0.39
CA LYS A 363 -8.96 17.00 0.47
C LYS A 363 -7.57 16.39 0.21
N THR A 364 -6.60 16.74 1.05
CA THR A 364 -5.20 16.38 0.86
C THR A 364 -4.78 15.28 1.83
N ALA A 365 -4.18 14.22 1.30
CA ALA A 365 -3.66 13.09 2.04
C ALA A 365 -2.13 13.08 2.00
N PHE A 366 -1.50 12.66 3.10
CA PHE A 366 -0.07 12.43 3.19
C PHE A 366 0.27 11.01 2.73
N GLY A 367 1.24 10.90 1.84
CA GLY A 367 1.91 9.66 1.47
C GLY A 367 3.38 9.93 1.20
N THR A 368 4.23 8.90 1.18
CA THR A 368 5.67 9.08 1.01
C THR A 368 6.19 8.65 -0.36
N ASP A 369 5.57 7.67 -0.99
CA ASP A 369 6.00 7.09 -2.26
C ASP A 369 7.47 6.65 -2.25
N VAL A 370 7.91 6.08 -1.14
CA VAL A 370 9.29 5.59 -1.03
C VAL A 370 9.43 4.30 -1.81
N LEU A 371 10.32 4.33 -2.81
CA LEU A 371 10.66 3.21 -3.68
C LEU A 371 12.17 3.00 -3.70
N PHE A 372 12.60 1.75 -3.84
CA PHE A 372 13.96 1.31 -4.13
C PHE A 372 15.05 1.86 -3.20
N SER A 373 14.66 2.28 -1.97
CA SER A 373 15.57 2.91 -1.01
C SER A 373 15.18 2.61 0.44
N ALA A 374 15.74 1.55 1.01
CA ALA A 374 15.62 1.28 2.44
C ALA A 374 16.18 2.42 3.31
N ALA A 375 17.14 3.20 2.79
CA ALA A 375 17.69 4.36 3.49
C ALA A 375 16.67 5.49 3.61
N LEU A 376 15.92 5.76 2.55
CA LEU A 376 14.86 6.75 2.56
C LEU A 376 13.66 6.27 3.38
N ALA A 377 13.32 4.98 3.34
CA ALA A 377 12.26 4.40 4.16
C ALA A 377 12.48 4.66 5.66
N ARG A 378 13.73 4.57 6.14
CA ARG A 378 14.06 4.91 7.54
C ARG A 378 13.74 6.37 7.89
N ARG A 379 13.60 7.24 6.90
CA ARG A 379 13.28 8.67 7.05
C ARG A 379 11.78 8.99 6.87
N GLN A 380 10.91 7.98 6.91
CA GLN A 380 9.46 8.13 6.72
C GLN A 380 8.85 9.21 7.65
N GLY A 381 9.23 9.23 8.93
CA GLY A 381 8.84 10.30 9.86
C GLY A 381 9.41 11.67 9.51
N GLN A 382 10.61 11.74 8.92
CA GLN A 382 11.20 13.01 8.46
C GLN A 382 10.45 13.57 7.24
N LEU A 383 9.98 12.68 6.33
CA LEU A 383 9.14 13.09 5.21
C LEU A 383 7.82 13.67 5.72
N LEU A 384 7.20 13.06 6.73
CA LEU A 384 6.00 13.64 7.35
C LEU A 384 6.31 14.98 8.01
N ALA A 385 7.39 15.11 8.77
CA ALA A 385 7.79 16.35 9.42
C ALA A 385 8.07 17.48 8.40
N SER A 386 8.53 17.15 7.19
CA SER A 386 8.79 18.15 6.14
C SER A 386 7.53 18.86 5.63
N LEU A 387 6.32 18.32 5.90
CA LEU A 387 5.06 19.01 5.64
C LEU A 387 4.96 20.35 6.37
N THR A 388 5.76 20.57 7.41
CA THR A 388 5.80 21.87 8.11
C THR A 388 6.29 23.03 7.24
N LYS A 389 6.80 22.73 6.06
CA LYS A 389 7.03 23.75 5.03
C LYS A 389 5.73 24.46 4.58
N TRP A 390 4.60 23.77 4.63
CA TRP A 390 3.29 24.28 4.16
C TRP A 390 2.19 24.28 5.22
N TYR A 391 2.29 23.42 6.24
CA TYR A 391 1.28 23.16 7.27
C TYR A 391 1.87 23.33 8.66
N THR A 392 1.03 23.55 9.66
CA THR A 392 1.45 23.48 11.05
C THR A 392 1.75 22.02 11.45
N PRO A 393 2.51 21.77 12.53
CA PRO A 393 2.72 20.42 13.05
C PRO A 393 1.40 19.65 13.29
N ALA A 394 0.41 20.33 13.86
CA ALA A 394 -0.90 19.74 14.12
C ALA A 394 -1.62 19.34 12.83
N GLU A 395 -1.64 20.23 11.81
CA GLU A 395 -2.24 19.91 10.50
C GLU A 395 -1.54 18.72 9.82
N ALA A 396 -0.22 18.65 9.89
CA ALA A 396 0.56 17.53 9.34
C ALA A 396 0.20 16.20 10.04
N LEU A 397 0.07 16.21 11.38
CA LEU A 397 -0.31 15.01 12.14
C LEU A 397 -1.78 14.63 11.91
N ILE A 398 -2.71 15.58 11.81
CA ILE A 398 -4.10 15.35 11.43
C ILE A 398 -4.15 14.72 10.03
N MET A 399 -3.36 15.21 9.08
CA MET A 399 -3.28 14.68 7.74
C MET A 399 -2.82 13.20 7.75
N ALA A 400 -1.75 12.88 8.51
CA ALA A 400 -1.21 11.54 8.62
C ALA A 400 -2.01 10.60 9.56
N THR A 401 -3.13 11.03 10.09
CA THR A 401 -4.01 10.24 10.98
C THR A 401 -5.45 10.26 10.46
N SER A 402 -6.30 11.12 11.00
CA SER A 402 -7.75 11.11 10.69
C SER A 402 -8.08 11.47 9.25
N THR A 403 -7.35 12.39 8.62
CA THR A 403 -7.57 12.74 7.22
C THR A 403 -7.23 11.56 6.29
N ASN A 404 -6.08 10.91 6.50
CA ASN A 404 -5.72 9.72 5.76
C ASN A 404 -6.73 8.57 5.97
N ALA A 405 -7.25 8.40 7.20
CA ALA A 405 -8.29 7.42 7.49
C ALA A 405 -9.60 7.69 6.73
N GLN A 406 -9.96 8.95 6.49
CA GLN A 406 -11.12 9.31 5.67
C GLN A 406 -10.94 8.88 4.20
N LEU A 407 -9.72 9.02 3.65
CA LEU A 407 -9.44 8.52 2.29
C LEU A 407 -9.50 6.99 2.25
N LEU A 408 -8.95 6.27 3.26
CA LEU A 408 -9.08 4.81 3.36
C LEU A 408 -10.55 4.34 3.37
N ALA A 409 -11.44 5.12 3.97
CA ALA A 409 -12.87 4.80 4.05
C ALA A 409 -13.55 4.75 2.67
N LEU A 410 -12.98 5.37 1.62
CA LEU A 410 -13.47 5.24 0.24
C LEU A 410 -13.40 3.80 -0.29
N SER A 411 -12.63 2.92 0.34
CA SER A 411 -12.63 1.48 0.05
C SER A 411 -14.02 0.84 0.24
N GLY A 412 -14.92 1.49 0.97
CA GLY A 412 -16.33 1.13 1.09
C GLY A 412 -16.56 -0.34 1.44
N LYS A 413 -17.18 -1.10 0.55
CA LYS A 413 -17.44 -2.54 0.75
C LYS A 413 -16.17 -3.40 0.68
N ARG A 414 -15.06 -2.86 0.18
CA ARG A 414 -13.75 -3.54 0.10
C ARG A 414 -12.80 -3.12 1.22
N ASN A 415 -13.29 -2.38 2.22
CA ASN A 415 -12.51 -2.05 3.40
C ASN A 415 -12.15 -3.32 4.18
N PRO A 416 -10.86 -3.70 4.28
CA PRO A 416 -10.44 -4.93 4.95
C PRO A 416 -10.46 -4.83 6.48
N TYR A 417 -10.58 -3.60 7.02
CA TYR A 417 -10.51 -3.34 8.46
C TYR A 417 -11.68 -2.42 8.89
N PRO A 418 -12.89 -2.99 9.04
CA PRO A 418 -14.06 -2.21 9.40
C PRO A 418 -13.92 -1.62 10.81
N GLY A 419 -13.96 -0.31 10.90
CA GLY A 419 -13.83 0.47 12.13
C GLY A 419 -13.19 1.82 11.90
N LYS A 420 -13.20 2.68 12.92
CA LYS A 420 -12.57 3.99 12.86
C LYS A 420 -11.06 3.85 13.08
N LEU A 421 -10.27 4.41 12.19
CA LEU A 421 -8.82 4.51 12.24
C LEU A 421 -8.39 5.97 12.37
N GLY A 422 -7.14 6.19 12.79
CA GLY A 422 -6.53 7.51 12.82
C GLY A 422 -7.10 8.47 13.87
N VAL A 423 -7.83 7.94 14.85
CA VAL A 423 -8.41 8.74 15.95
C VAL A 423 -8.25 8.03 17.30
N VAL A 424 -8.15 8.82 18.37
CA VAL A 424 -8.28 8.35 19.75
C VAL A 424 -9.66 8.76 20.24
N GLU A 425 -10.63 7.84 20.08
CA GLU A 425 -12.00 7.99 20.54
C GLU A 425 -12.59 6.65 20.94
N GLU A 426 -13.62 6.63 21.75
CA GLU A 426 -14.32 5.40 22.16
C GLU A 426 -14.90 4.66 20.95
N GLY A 427 -14.69 3.35 20.88
CA GLY A 427 -15.07 2.50 19.76
C GLY A 427 -14.08 2.47 18.60
N ALA A 428 -13.07 3.34 18.57
CA ALA A 428 -12.05 3.33 17.52
C ALA A 428 -11.12 2.12 17.63
N MET A 429 -10.44 1.79 16.55
CA MET A 429 -9.40 0.77 16.52
C MET A 429 -8.22 1.22 17.40
N ALA A 430 -7.72 0.32 18.22
CA ALA A 430 -6.59 0.61 19.12
C ALA A 430 -5.25 0.48 18.37
N ASP A 431 -4.98 1.43 17.52
CA ASP A 431 -3.70 1.68 16.86
C ASP A 431 -3.15 2.99 17.44
N LEU A 432 -2.19 2.91 18.36
CA LEU A 432 -1.80 4.01 19.25
C LEU A 432 -0.27 4.14 19.37
N LEU A 433 0.19 5.36 19.53
CA LEU A 433 1.57 5.71 19.84
C LEU A 433 1.61 6.49 21.15
N LEU A 434 2.52 6.12 22.07
CA LEU A 434 2.86 6.97 23.20
C LEU A 434 4.19 7.67 22.89
N VAL A 435 4.14 8.99 22.73
CA VAL A 435 5.26 9.82 22.31
C VAL A 435 5.86 10.53 23.52
N ASP A 436 7.19 10.47 23.67
CA ASP A 436 7.91 11.16 24.73
C ASP A 436 8.06 12.66 24.37
N GLY A 437 7.05 13.45 24.77
CA GLY A 437 6.94 14.88 24.50
C GLY A 437 5.60 15.27 23.89
N ASP A 438 5.60 16.44 23.25
CA ASP A 438 4.43 17.05 22.59
C ASP A 438 4.69 17.22 21.09
N PRO A 439 4.21 16.28 20.23
CA PRO A 439 4.45 16.34 18.79
C PRO A 439 3.65 17.46 18.07
N LEU A 440 2.64 18.06 18.72
CA LEU A 440 1.94 19.21 18.17
C LEU A 440 2.77 20.50 18.28
N SER A 441 3.64 20.58 19.30
CA SER A 441 4.58 21.68 19.50
C SER A 441 5.91 21.42 18.79
N ASP A 442 6.38 20.17 18.80
CA ASP A 442 7.65 19.75 18.18
C ASP A 442 7.44 18.47 17.34
N ILE A 443 7.16 18.66 16.07
CA ILE A 443 6.99 17.53 15.13
C ILE A 443 8.30 16.74 14.91
N GLN A 444 9.48 17.28 15.27
CA GLN A 444 10.74 16.56 15.13
C GLN A 444 10.76 15.29 16.01
N LEU A 445 9.92 15.21 17.03
CA LEU A 445 9.77 13.99 17.84
C LEU A 445 9.41 12.75 17.02
N ILE A 446 8.65 12.91 15.92
CA ILE A 446 8.30 11.78 15.04
C ILE A 446 9.43 11.34 14.12
N THR A 447 10.50 12.11 14.02
CA THR A 447 11.64 11.79 13.13
C THR A 447 12.62 10.78 13.73
N ASP A 448 12.59 10.59 15.04
CA ASP A 448 13.35 9.57 15.76
C ASP A 448 12.40 8.65 16.55
N PRO A 449 11.70 7.73 15.86
CA PRO A 449 10.76 6.82 16.49
C PRO A 449 11.43 5.81 17.43
N ALA A 450 12.72 5.52 17.22
CA ALA A 450 13.46 4.62 18.10
C ALA A 450 13.55 5.17 19.51
N LYS A 451 13.80 6.46 19.66
CA LYS A 451 13.88 7.19 20.91
C LYS A 451 12.52 7.61 21.43
N ASN A 452 11.71 8.27 20.59
CA ASN A 452 10.57 9.07 21.05
C ASN A 452 9.24 8.31 21.08
N PHE A 453 9.07 7.21 20.32
CA PHE A 453 7.89 6.37 20.44
C PHE A 453 8.14 5.30 21.50
N VAL A 454 7.79 5.61 22.75
CA VAL A 454 8.04 4.73 23.88
C VAL A 454 7.07 3.54 23.93
N VAL A 455 5.85 3.68 23.36
CA VAL A 455 4.92 2.56 23.18
C VAL A 455 4.35 2.62 21.76
N ILE A 456 4.28 1.46 21.12
CA ILE A 456 3.59 1.26 19.84
C ILE A 456 2.58 0.15 20.02
N VAL A 457 1.31 0.47 19.77
CA VAL A 457 0.20 -0.47 19.79
C VAL A 457 -0.43 -0.52 18.41
N LYS A 458 -0.66 -1.71 17.89
CA LYS A 458 -1.46 -1.95 16.69
C LYS A 458 -2.46 -3.06 16.98
N ASN A 459 -3.72 -2.84 16.61
CA ASN A 459 -4.80 -3.80 16.84
C ASN A 459 -4.90 -4.25 18.32
N GLY A 460 -4.64 -3.32 19.24
CA GLY A 460 -4.64 -3.57 20.69
C GLY A 460 -3.45 -4.37 21.23
N ARG A 461 -2.51 -4.80 20.37
CA ARG A 461 -1.29 -5.51 20.77
C ARG A 461 -0.12 -4.54 20.87
N ILE A 462 0.67 -4.67 21.91
CA ILE A 462 1.90 -3.89 22.12
C ILE A 462 3.02 -4.49 21.29
N PHE A 463 3.64 -3.69 20.42
CA PHE A 463 4.80 -4.05 19.60
C PHE A 463 6.10 -3.41 20.08
N LYS A 464 5.98 -2.35 20.86
CA LYS A 464 7.09 -1.70 21.56
C LYS A 464 6.60 -1.17 22.90
N ASN A 465 7.37 -1.35 23.96
CA ASN A 465 7.18 -0.70 25.25
C ASN A 465 8.53 -0.51 25.93
N THR A 466 8.93 0.75 26.11
CA THR A 466 10.17 1.16 26.77
C THR A 466 9.93 2.07 27.98
N THR A 467 8.70 2.06 28.51
CA THR A 467 8.30 2.92 29.66
C THR A 467 8.78 2.40 31.02
N ARG A 468 9.74 1.50 31.08
CA ARG A 468 10.26 0.93 32.33
C ARG A 468 11.18 1.87 33.05
#